data_5dc376ec39e5b713a564cffb57dec0d3
#
_entry.id   5dc376ec39e5b713a564cffb57dec0d3
#
_cell.length_a   1.000
_cell.length_b   1.000
_cell.length_c   1.000
_cell.angle_alpha   90.00
_cell.angle_beta   90.00
_cell.angle_gamma   90.00
#
_symmetry.space_group_name_H-M   'P 1'
#
loop_
_entity.id
_entity.type
_entity.pdbx_description
1 polymer ?
#
loop_
_entity_poly.entity_id
_entity_poly.type
_entity_poly.pdbx_seq_one_letter_code
_entity_poly.pdbx_strand_id
1 'polypeptide(L)'
;MAEGDQMYRRARTQEQKDQRLDDILDATESILDRGSYHDVTLSAIAERVGYSRANLSHYVKSKEEILLLLYIRSLGEILEDMRGIDPTTLDASSADGLKDAAAVLASMLSSHRNFGRLGALLASIIETNVSLECLIECKREIIAMMAEGSGLLVACGLFGNADDAAGFLFDLSNYVSGLYPATHPLPIQRAACTETGYPVSSYEESLRDFLTVQLVGYRALKKGRG
;
A
#
# COMPACT_ATOMS: atom_id res chain seq x y z
N MET A 1 -43.80 -7.26 1.66
CA MET A 1 -43.03 -8.35 0.99
C MET A 1 -42.19 -7.84 -0.19
N ALA A 2 -42.55 -6.79 -0.90
CA ALA A 2 -41.78 -6.30 -2.07
C ALA A 2 -40.48 -5.58 -1.73
N GLU A 3 -40.39 -4.83 -0.63
CA GLU A 3 -39.17 -4.08 -0.24
C GLU A 3 -38.03 -4.99 0.23
N GLY A 4 -38.34 -6.06 0.97
CA GLY A 4 -37.33 -7.01 1.42
C GLY A 4 -36.71 -7.79 0.27
N ASP A 5 -37.48 -8.18 -0.75
CA ASP A 5 -36.98 -8.89 -1.94
C ASP A 5 -36.14 -7.97 -2.84
N GLN A 6 -36.49 -6.68 -2.92
CA GLN A 6 -35.72 -5.69 -3.68
C GLN A 6 -34.39 -5.34 -2.99
N MET A 7 -34.37 -5.28 -1.67
CA MET A 7 -33.14 -5.07 -0.88
C MET A 7 -32.21 -6.27 -0.97
N TYR A 8 -32.75 -7.50 -0.90
CA TYR A 8 -31.98 -8.74 -1.06
C TYR A 8 -31.37 -8.88 -2.46
N ARG A 9 -32.11 -8.54 -3.53
CA ARG A 9 -31.60 -8.53 -4.90
C ARG A 9 -30.52 -7.49 -5.11
N ARG A 10 -30.64 -6.29 -4.53
CA ARG A 10 -29.63 -5.22 -4.58
C ARG A 10 -28.35 -5.65 -3.87
N ALA A 11 -28.44 -6.21 -2.66
CA ALA A 11 -27.29 -6.72 -1.91
C ALA A 11 -26.55 -7.81 -2.70
N ARG A 12 -27.27 -8.80 -3.25
CA ARG A 12 -26.68 -9.87 -4.07
C ARG A 12 -26.02 -9.34 -5.34
N THR A 13 -26.56 -8.29 -5.96
CA THR A 13 -25.97 -7.66 -7.15
C THR A 13 -24.70 -6.88 -6.79
N GLN A 14 -24.66 -6.26 -5.60
CA GLN A 14 -23.47 -5.56 -5.13
C GLN A 14 -22.35 -6.56 -4.79
N GLU A 15 -22.64 -7.58 -4.00
CA GLU A 15 -21.70 -8.66 -3.68
C GLU A 15 -21.09 -9.31 -4.94
N GLN A 16 -21.90 -9.51 -5.99
CA GLN A 16 -21.42 -10.01 -7.28
C GLN A 16 -20.50 -9.01 -8.00
N LYS A 17 -20.73 -7.71 -7.82
CA LYS A 17 -19.85 -6.69 -8.39
C LYS A 17 -18.52 -6.62 -7.65
N ASP A 18 -18.56 -6.68 -6.32
CA ASP A 18 -17.39 -6.64 -5.48
C ASP A 18 -16.48 -7.85 -5.76
N GLN A 19 -17.05 -9.06 -5.82
CA GLN A 19 -16.31 -10.27 -6.21
C GLN A 19 -15.65 -10.14 -7.58
N ARG A 20 -16.31 -9.55 -8.55
CA ARG A 20 -15.75 -9.37 -9.90
C ARG A 20 -14.64 -8.32 -9.93
N LEU A 21 -14.74 -7.29 -9.07
CA LEU A 21 -13.66 -6.34 -8.91
C LEU A 21 -12.44 -7.00 -8.29
N ASP A 22 -12.63 -7.85 -7.29
CA ASP A 22 -11.55 -8.64 -6.68
C ASP A 22 -10.86 -9.54 -7.71
N ASP A 23 -11.63 -10.26 -8.56
CA ASP A 23 -11.08 -11.06 -9.65
C ASP A 23 -10.20 -10.22 -10.62
N ILE A 24 -10.61 -8.98 -10.91
CA ILE A 24 -9.86 -8.03 -11.75
C ILE A 24 -8.57 -7.59 -11.06
N LEU A 25 -8.63 -7.29 -9.76
CA LEU A 25 -7.47 -6.89 -8.97
C LEU A 25 -6.46 -8.04 -8.87
N ASP A 26 -6.91 -9.26 -8.60
CA ASP A 26 -6.06 -10.46 -8.52
C ASP A 26 -5.38 -10.77 -9.86
N ALA A 27 -6.11 -10.64 -10.96
CA ALA A 27 -5.55 -10.80 -12.29
C ALA A 27 -4.47 -9.74 -12.57
N THR A 28 -4.71 -8.50 -12.16
CA THR A 28 -3.76 -7.38 -12.33
C THR A 28 -2.50 -7.60 -11.51
N GLU A 29 -2.63 -7.99 -10.25
CA GLU A 29 -1.52 -8.34 -9.38
C GLU A 29 -0.68 -9.47 -9.95
N SER A 30 -1.32 -10.53 -10.44
CA SER A 30 -0.64 -11.65 -11.09
C SER A 30 0.11 -11.26 -12.37
N ILE A 31 -0.31 -10.21 -13.10
CA ILE A 31 0.44 -9.66 -14.24
C ILE A 31 1.65 -8.89 -13.73
N LEU A 32 1.48 -8.05 -12.71
CA LEU A 32 2.56 -7.28 -12.09
C LEU A 32 3.66 -8.17 -11.49
N ASP A 33 3.31 -9.32 -10.93
CA ASP A 33 4.29 -10.24 -10.32
C ASP A 33 5.22 -10.92 -11.34
N ARG A 34 4.79 -11.00 -12.58
CA ARG A 34 5.57 -11.64 -13.67
C ARG A 34 6.22 -10.64 -14.61
N GLY A 35 5.80 -9.37 -14.50
CA GLY A 35 6.20 -8.33 -15.45
C GLY A 35 6.35 -6.97 -14.78
N SER A 36 6.02 -5.95 -15.55
CA SER A 36 6.13 -4.56 -15.18
C SER A 36 4.78 -3.84 -15.34
N TYR A 37 4.72 -2.56 -14.92
CA TYR A 37 3.58 -1.67 -15.21
C TYR A 37 3.17 -1.67 -16.71
N HIS A 38 4.15 -1.81 -17.62
CA HIS A 38 3.89 -1.76 -19.08
C HIS A 38 3.12 -3.00 -19.56
N ASP A 39 3.25 -4.13 -18.86
CA ASP A 39 2.58 -5.38 -19.18
C ASP A 39 1.11 -5.38 -18.72
N VAL A 40 0.76 -4.48 -17.80
CA VAL A 40 -0.61 -4.26 -17.35
C VAL A 40 -1.37 -3.49 -18.43
N THR A 41 -2.27 -4.18 -19.12
CA THR A 41 -3.20 -3.62 -20.11
C THR A 41 -4.62 -4.13 -19.87
N LEU A 42 -5.63 -3.33 -20.24
CA LEU A 42 -7.02 -3.78 -20.10
C LEU A 42 -7.29 -5.08 -20.88
N SER A 43 -6.59 -5.31 -22.00
CA SER A 43 -6.71 -6.53 -22.78
C SER A 43 -6.11 -7.74 -22.06
N ALA A 44 -4.91 -7.61 -21.48
CA ALA A 44 -4.26 -8.67 -20.71
C ALA A 44 -5.07 -9.04 -19.46
N ILE A 45 -5.65 -8.05 -18.78
CA ILE A 45 -6.51 -8.27 -17.61
C ILE A 45 -7.79 -8.98 -18.04
N ALA A 46 -8.48 -8.50 -19.10
CA ALA A 46 -9.72 -9.09 -19.60
C ALA A 46 -9.52 -10.56 -20.02
N GLU A 47 -8.44 -10.87 -20.73
CA GLU A 47 -8.06 -12.23 -21.11
C GLU A 47 -7.89 -13.12 -19.86
N ARG A 48 -7.23 -12.61 -18.83
CA ARG A 48 -6.91 -13.39 -17.63
C ARG A 48 -8.14 -13.71 -16.78
N VAL A 49 -9.11 -12.78 -16.70
CA VAL A 49 -10.37 -13.00 -15.98
C VAL A 49 -11.44 -13.69 -16.84
N GLY A 50 -11.16 -13.93 -18.11
CA GLY A 50 -12.13 -14.53 -19.04
C GLY A 50 -13.27 -13.57 -19.42
N TYR A 51 -13.04 -12.25 -19.40
CA TYR A 51 -14.02 -11.23 -19.75
C TYR A 51 -13.75 -10.66 -21.15
N SER A 52 -14.81 -10.19 -21.82
CA SER A 52 -14.61 -9.28 -22.93
C SER A 52 -14.14 -7.90 -22.43
N ARG A 53 -13.40 -7.18 -23.26
CA ARG A 53 -12.99 -5.80 -22.94
C ARG A 53 -14.20 -4.87 -22.64
N ALA A 54 -15.33 -5.12 -23.32
CA ALA A 54 -16.57 -4.40 -23.09
C ALA A 54 -17.14 -4.69 -21.69
N ASN A 55 -17.07 -5.94 -21.23
CA ASN A 55 -17.49 -6.29 -19.87
C ASN A 55 -16.59 -5.65 -18.82
N LEU A 56 -15.27 -5.63 -19.03
CA LEU A 56 -14.31 -5.01 -18.12
C LEU A 56 -14.59 -3.50 -17.95
N SER A 57 -14.97 -2.81 -19.05
CA SER A 57 -15.27 -1.37 -19.03
C SER A 57 -16.50 -0.98 -18.21
N HIS A 58 -17.34 -1.93 -17.78
CA HIS A 58 -18.43 -1.69 -16.84
C HIS A 58 -17.96 -1.55 -15.39
N TYR A 59 -16.76 -2.03 -15.09
CA TYR A 59 -16.18 -2.00 -13.73
C TYR A 59 -15.13 -0.91 -13.59
N VAL A 60 -14.31 -0.69 -14.61
CA VAL A 60 -13.15 0.21 -14.59
C VAL A 60 -12.99 0.93 -15.93
N LYS A 61 -12.56 2.19 -15.90
CA LYS A 61 -12.39 3.02 -17.10
C LYS A 61 -10.97 2.98 -17.67
N SER A 62 -9.97 2.79 -16.81
CA SER A 62 -8.55 2.75 -17.20
C SER A 62 -7.81 1.69 -16.38
N LYS A 63 -6.61 1.32 -16.83
CA LYS A 63 -5.74 0.45 -16.06
C LYS A 63 -5.21 1.14 -14.79
N GLU A 64 -5.07 2.46 -14.85
CA GLU A 64 -4.63 3.27 -13.73
C GLU A 64 -5.68 3.29 -12.62
N GLU A 65 -6.97 3.26 -12.96
CA GLU A 65 -8.05 3.10 -11.98
C GLU A 65 -7.93 1.75 -11.25
N ILE A 66 -7.64 0.66 -11.99
CA ILE A 66 -7.40 -0.67 -11.38
C ILE A 66 -6.16 -0.63 -10.46
N LEU A 67 -5.08 0.00 -10.90
CA LEU A 67 -3.84 0.11 -10.12
C LEU A 67 -4.04 0.95 -8.86
N LEU A 68 -4.88 1.99 -8.91
CA LEU A 68 -5.24 2.79 -7.75
C LEU A 68 -6.05 1.97 -6.74
N LEU A 69 -7.02 1.20 -7.20
CA LEU A 69 -7.79 0.29 -6.34
C LEU A 69 -6.92 -0.82 -5.74
N LEU A 70 -5.96 -1.35 -6.51
CA LEU A 70 -4.99 -2.33 -6.01
C LEU A 70 -4.06 -1.73 -4.94
N TYR A 71 -3.67 -0.47 -5.09
CA TYR A 71 -2.92 0.25 -4.06
C TYR A 71 -3.73 0.40 -2.77
N ILE A 72 -5.00 0.77 -2.86
CA ILE A 72 -5.92 0.88 -1.71
C ILE A 72 -6.10 -0.48 -1.04
N ARG A 73 -6.30 -1.56 -1.80
CA ARG A 73 -6.36 -2.93 -1.26
C ARG A 73 -5.10 -3.25 -0.46
N SER A 74 -3.93 -2.94 -0.99
CA SER A 74 -2.65 -3.17 -0.29
C SER A 74 -2.54 -2.37 1.03
N LEU A 75 -3.07 -1.16 1.08
CA LEU A 75 -3.16 -0.39 2.34
C LEU A 75 -4.11 -1.05 3.34
N GLY A 76 -5.24 -1.57 2.87
CA GLY A 76 -6.19 -2.32 3.70
C GLY A 76 -5.56 -3.58 4.32
N GLU A 77 -4.81 -4.34 3.52
CA GLU A 77 -4.07 -5.53 3.99
C GLU A 77 -3.01 -5.17 5.05
N ILE A 78 -2.28 -4.07 4.86
CA ILE A 78 -1.34 -3.54 5.86
C ILE A 78 -2.07 -3.19 7.17
N LEU A 79 -3.23 -2.56 7.10
CA LEU A 79 -4.02 -2.23 8.30
C LEU A 79 -4.52 -3.47 9.02
N GLU A 80 -4.93 -4.53 8.30
CA GLU A 80 -5.30 -5.80 8.91
C GLU A 80 -4.12 -6.42 9.66
N ASP A 81 -2.94 -6.44 9.06
CA ASP A 81 -1.74 -6.94 9.73
C ASP A 81 -1.40 -6.08 10.96
N MET A 82 -1.53 -4.75 10.86
CA MET A 82 -1.32 -3.85 12.00
C MET A 82 -2.31 -4.10 13.15
N ARG A 83 -3.57 -4.41 12.87
CA ARG A 83 -4.58 -4.79 13.88
C ARG A 83 -4.21 -6.11 14.56
N GLY A 84 -3.53 -7.00 13.84
CA GLY A 84 -3.04 -8.27 14.38
C GLY A 84 -1.83 -8.15 15.32
N ILE A 85 -1.17 -7.00 15.37
CA ILE A 85 -0.03 -6.79 16.26
C ILE A 85 -0.54 -6.67 17.70
N ASP A 86 -0.08 -7.56 18.59
CA ASP A 86 -0.32 -7.42 20.03
C ASP A 86 0.54 -6.28 20.61
N PRO A 87 -0.07 -5.17 21.07
CA PRO A 87 0.69 -4.03 21.61
C PRO A 87 1.61 -4.38 22.77
N THR A 88 1.32 -5.46 23.50
CA THR A 88 2.12 -5.89 24.66
C THR A 88 3.45 -6.52 24.25
N THR A 89 3.60 -6.92 23.00
CA THR A 89 4.84 -7.50 22.45
C THR A 89 5.84 -6.44 22.00
N LEU A 90 5.42 -5.17 21.90
CA LEU A 90 6.27 -4.06 21.47
C LEU A 90 6.74 -3.24 22.69
N ASP A 91 8.04 -3.29 22.99
CA ASP A 91 8.63 -2.39 24.00
C ASP A 91 8.97 -1.02 23.40
N ALA A 92 7.99 -0.12 23.38
CA ALA A 92 8.24 1.26 22.96
C ALA A 92 9.01 2.07 24.04
N SER A 93 9.41 1.50 25.18
CA SER A 93 10.05 2.23 26.29
C SER A 93 11.56 2.38 26.15
N SER A 94 12.23 1.48 25.45
CA SER A 94 13.67 1.44 25.23
C SER A 94 14.06 1.68 23.77
N ALA A 95 15.34 2.02 23.54
CA ALA A 95 15.87 2.16 22.17
C ALA A 95 15.94 0.81 21.45
N ASP A 96 16.21 -0.28 22.18
CA ASP A 96 16.27 -1.61 21.58
C ASP A 96 14.86 -2.12 21.24
N GLY A 97 13.87 -1.89 22.10
CA GLY A 97 12.48 -2.21 21.78
C GLY A 97 11.93 -1.43 20.57
N LEU A 98 12.37 -0.18 20.36
CA LEU A 98 12.04 0.56 19.12
C LEU A 98 12.71 -0.02 17.87
N LYS A 99 13.92 -0.60 18.00
CA LYS A 99 14.56 -1.34 16.89
C LYS A 99 13.79 -2.63 16.56
N ASP A 100 13.34 -3.33 17.60
CA ASP A 100 12.51 -4.54 17.41
C ASP A 100 11.18 -4.20 16.75
N ALA A 101 10.53 -3.11 17.18
CA ALA A 101 9.31 -2.62 16.53
C ALA A 101 9.57 -2.22 15.06
N ALA A 102 10.70 -1.55 14.76
CA ALA A 102 11.09 -1.23 13.40
C ALA A 102 11.30 -2.48 12.54
N ALA A 103 11.89 -3.54 13.10
CA ALA A 103 12.07 -4.81 12.39
C ALA A 103 10.73 -5.49 12.08
N VAL A 104 9.79 -5.52 13.03
CA VAL A 104 8.43 -6.06 12.82
C VAL A 104 7.72 -5.28 11.71
N LEU A 105 7.71 -3.94 11.77
CA LEU A 105 7.07 -3.10 10.76
C LEU A 105 7.76 -3.24 9.38
N ALA A 106 9.09 -3.34 9.33
CA ALA A 106 9.81 -3.52 8.07
C ALA A 106 9.47 -4.86 7.41
N SER A 107 9.45 -5.95 8.18
CA SER A 107 9.08 -7.28 7.69
C SER A 107 7.64 -7.31 7.18
N MET A 108 6.69 -6.76 7.94
CA MET A 108 5.30 -6.61 7.55
C MET A 108 5.14 -5.85 6.24
N LEU A 109 5.73 -4.64 6.14
CA LEU A 109 5.65 -3.82 4.93
C LEU A 109 6.33 -4.46 3.72
N SER A 110 7.38 -5.26 3.93
CA SER A 110 8.09 -5.97 2.87
C SER A 110 7.26 -7.10 2.26
N SER A 111 6.30 -7.65 3.00
CA SER A 111 5.35 -8.66 2.48
C SER A 111 4.31 -8.03 1.53
N HIS A 112 3.96 -6.75 1.72
CA HIS A 112 2.99 -6.01 0.91
C HIS A 112 3.66 -5.29 -0.28
N ARG A 113 4.12 -6.06 -1.26
CA ARG A 113 4.91 -5.55 -2.41
C ARG A 113 4.20 -4.46 -3.21
N ASN A 114 2.88 -4.53 -3.32
CA ASN A 114 2.09 -3.58 -4.11
C ASN A 114 2.08 -2.18 -3.49
N PHE A 115 2.19 -2.06 -2.17
CA PHE A 115 2.32 -0.77 -1.50
C PHE A 115 3.53 0.03 -2.01
N GLY A 116 4.72 -0.57 -2.03
CA GLY A 116 5.93 0.08 -2.54
C GLY A 116 5.93 0.24 -4.06
N ARG A 117 5.55 -0.82 -4.79
CA ARG A 117 5.55 -0.87 -6.26
C ARG A 117 4.63 0.19 -6.85
N LEU A 118 3.39 0.27 -6.37
CA LEU A 118 2.38 1.20 -6.87
C LEU A 118 2.56 2.59 -6.29
N GLY A 119 3.03 2.71 -5.03
CA GLY A 119 3.41 3.97 -4.43
C GLY A 119 4.43 4.76 -5.26
N ALA A 120 5.40 4.07 -5.84
CA ALA A 120 6.40 4.68 -6.74
C ALA A 120 5.78 5.30 -8.02
N LEU A 121 4.62 4.84 -8.44
CA LEU A 121 3.91 5.30 -9.64
C LEU A 121 2.73 6.23 -9.31
N LEU A 122 2.36 6.32 -8.02
CA LEU A 122 1.08 6.86 -7.59
C LEU A 122 0.86 8.29 -8.08
N ALA A 123 1.69 9.22 -7.64
CA ALA A 123 1.52 10.65 -7.93
C ALA A 123 1.86 11.03 -9.38
N SER A 124 2.81 10.33 -10.01
CA SER A 124 3.33 10.71 -11.33
C SER A 124 2.60 10.07 -12.50
N ILE A 125 2.02 8.89 -12.30
CA ILE A 125 1.40 8.11 -13.36
C ILE A 125 -0.06 7.77 -13.03
N ILE A 126 -0.32 7.14 -11.88
CA ILE A 126 -1.63 6.58 -11.57
C ILE A 126 -2.66 7.70 -11.39
N GLU A 127 -2.43 8.61 -10.46
CA GLU A 127 -3.36 9.69 -10.12
C GLU A 127 -3.59 10.69 -11.26
N THR A 128 -2.63 10.84 -12.18
CA THR A 128 -2.74 11.74 -13.32
C THR A 128 -3.57 11.17 -14.48
N ASN A 129 -3.90 9.87 -14.43
CA ASN A 129 -4.60 9.15 -15.50
C ASN A 129 -5.92 8.50 -15.05
N VAL A 130 -6.48 8.95 -13.93
CA VAL A 130 -7.83 8.57 -13.45
C VAL A 130 -8.78 9.76 -13.50
N SER A 131 -10.09 9.51 -13.40
CA SER A 131 -11.06 10.61 -13.33
C SER A 131 -10.97 11.33 -11.98
N LEU A 132 -11.32 12.62 -11.96
CA LEU A 132 -11.35 13.41 -10.72
C LEU A 132 -12.29 12.78 -9.67
N GLU A 133 -13.42 12.25 -10.09
CA GLU A 133 -14.41 11.60 -9.23
C GLU A 133 -13.80 10.37 -8.53
N CYS A 134 -13.20 9.46 -9.32
CA CYS A 134 -12.49 8.29 -8.79
C CYS A 134 -11.37 8.71 -7.83
N LEU A 135 -10.56 9.69 -8.21
CA LEU A 135 -9.46 10.16 -7.36
C LEU A 135 -9.94 10.74 -6.03
N ILE A 136 -11.05 11.50 -6.03
CA ILE A 136 -11.65 12.05 -4.81
C ILE A 136 -12.10 10.93 -3.88
N GLU A 137 -12.79 9.92 -4.39
CA GLU A 137 -13.25 8.76 -3.60
C GLU A 137 -12.06 8.01 -3.00
N CYS A 138 -11.07 7.68 -3.81
CA CYS A 138 -9.86 7.00 -3.38
C CYS A 138 -9.05 7.81 -2.34
N LYS A 139 -8.94 9.14 -2.51
CA LYS A 139 -8.27 9.99 -1.52
C LYS A 139 -8.99 10.02 -0.17
N ARG A 140 -10.33 10.01 -0.16
CA ARG A 140 -11.11 9.92 1.09
C ARG A 140 -10.84 8.59 1.82
N GLU A 141 -10.77 7.50 1.08
CA GLU A 141 -10.48 6.18 1.63
C GLU A 141 -9.06 6.12 2.18
N ILE A 142 -8.06 6.59 1.44
CA ILE A 142 -6.67 6.69 1.90
C ILE A 142 -6.57 7.54 3.18
N ILE A 143 -7.26 8.69 3.26
CA ILE A 143 -7.29 9.54 4.46
C ILE A 143 -7.87 8.78 5.65
N ALA A 144 -8.95 8.04 5.47
CA ALA A 144 -9.55 7.23 6.53
C ALA A 144 -8.60 6.14 7.02
N MET A 145 -7.94 5.42 6.09
CA MET A 145 -6.94 4.41 6.40
C MET A 145 -5.72 4.98 7.13
N MET A 146 -5.25 6.16 6.71
CA MET A 146 -4.15 6.86 7.39
C MET A 146 -4.51 7.26 8.82
N ALA A 147 -5.74 7.73 9.04
CA ALA A 147 -6.23 8.07 10.38
C ALA A 147 -6.32 6.82 11.27
N GLU A 148 -6.80 5.71 10.74
CA GLU A 148 -6.85 4.43 11.45
C GLU A 148 -5.45 3.92 11.78
N GLY A 149 -4.54 3.86 10.82
CA GLY A 149 -3.14 3.45 11.03
C GLY A 149 -2.44 4.31 12.07
N SER A 150 -2.71 5.63 12.09
CA SER A 150 -2.20 6.53 13.14
C SER A 150 -2.72 6.14 14.52
N GLY A 151 -4.00 5.79 14.64
CA GLY A 151 -4.60 5.30 15.88
C GLY A 151 -3.97 3.99 16.35
N LEU A 152 -3.70 3.06 15.45
CA LEU A 152 -3.04 1.78 15.77
C LEU A 152 -1.60 2.00 16.27
N LEU A 153 -0.83 2.87 15.65
CA LEU A 153 0.53 3.21 16.11
C LEU A 153 0.53 3.87 17.50
N VAL A 154 -0.48 4.69 17.80
CA VAL A 154 -0.67 5.26 19.15
C VAL A 154 -1.06 4.17 20.15
N ALA A 155 -1.96 3.25 19.79
CA ALA A 155 -2.39 2.15 20.64
C ALA A 155 -1.22 1.20 20.97
N CYS A 156 -0.29 1.00 20.04
CA CYS A 156 0.96 0.27 20.25
C CYS A 156 2.01 1.04 21.08
N GLY A 157 1.72 2.27 21.53
CA GLY A 157 2.64 3.08 22.33
C GLY A 157 3.85 3.65 21.56
N LEU A 158 3.91 3.45 20.23
CA LEU A 158 5.01 3.95 19.39
C LEU A 158 4.97 5.48 19.26
N PHE A 159 3.76 6.06 19.24
CA PHE A 159 3.51 7.49 19.20
C PHE A 159 2.62 7.92 20.35
N GLY A 160 2.77 9.16 20.83
CA GLY A 160 1.97 9.66 21.93
C GLY A 160 0.70 10.41 21.51
N ASN A 161 0.52 10.68 20.21
CA ASN A 161 -0.68 11.30 19.63
C ASN A 161 -0.79 10.95 18.15
N ALA A 162 -1.99 11.15 17.60
CA ALA A 162 -2.31 10.80 16.22
C ALA A 162 -1.64 11.71 15.18
N ASP A 163 -1.37 12.98 15.51
CA ASP A 163 -0.77 13.92 14.56
C ASP A 163 0.69 13.54 14.26
N ASP A 164 1.48 13.19 15.30
CA ASP A 164 2.84 12.69 15.12
C ASP A 164 2.86 11.37 14.33
N ALA A 165 1.92 10.45 14.62
CA ALA A 165 1.78 9.18 13.91
C ALA A 165 1.38 9.40 12.45
N ALA A 166 0.49 10.34 12.15
CA ALA A 166 0.09 10.68 10.78
C ALA A 166 1.26 11.28 9.99
N GLY A 167 2.04 12.18 10.60
CA GLY A 167 3.27 12.71 10.00
C GLY A 167 4.27 11.60 9.67
N PHE A 168 4.47 10.67 10.59
CA PHE A 168 5.34 9.51 10.36
C PHE A 168 4.83 8.63 9.20
N LEU A 169 3.54 8.32 9.13
CA LEU A 169 2.96 7.52 8.05
C LEU A 169 3.10 8.22 6.69
N PHE A 170 2.96 9.55 6.65
CA PHE A 170 3.20 10.33 5.45
C PHE A 170 4.66 10.25 5.00
N ASP A 171 5.62 10.45 5.92
CA ASP A 171 7.04 10.33 5.62
C ASP A 171 7.41 8.91 5.18
N LEU A 172 6.86 7.90 5.83
CA LEU A 172 7.05 6.48 5.49
C LEU A 172 6.54 6.19 4.08
N SER A 173 5.36 6.66 3.70
CA SER A 173 4.80 6.44 2.37
C SER A 173 5.67 7.07 1.27
N ASN A 174 6.20 8.28 1.51
CA ASN A 174 7.13 8.95 0.60
C ASN A 174 8.46 8.20 0.49
N TYR A 175 9.01 7.74 1.63
CA TYR A 175 10.24 6.95 1.63
C TYR A 175 10.09 5.63 0.87
N VAL A 176 9.04 4.88 1.15
CA VAL A 176 8.73 3.60 0.47
C VAL A 176 8.58 3.80 -1.04
N SER A 177 7.91 4.86 -1.48
CA SER A 177 7.73 5.19 -2.89
C SER A 177 9.05 5.43 -3.63
N GLY A 178 10.03 6.03 -2.97
CA GLY A 178 11.38 6.21 -3.50
C GLY A 178 12.27 4.97 -3.37
N LEU A 179 12.15 4.24 -2.25
CA LEU A 179 12.96 3.08 -1.94
C LEU A 179 12.66 1.90 -2.87
N TYR A 180 11.39 1.65 -3.17
CA TYR A 180 10.99 0.45 -3.93
C TYR A 180 11.69 0.36 -5.30
N PRO A 181 11.66 1.37 -6.19
CA PRO A 181 12.36 1.30 -7.48
C PRO A 181 13.89 1.26 -7.34
N ALA A 182 14.46 1.84 -6.28
CA ALA A 182 15.89 1.82 -6.04
C ALA A 182 16.41 0.42 -5.65
N THR A 183 15.57 -0.37 -4.97
CA THR A 183 15.93 -1.73 -4.52
C THR A 183 15.41 -2.84 -5.43
N HIS A 184 14.47 -2.50 -6.34
CA HIS A 184 13.88 -3.42 -7.33
C HIS A 184 14.15 -2.93 -8.77
N PRO A 185 15.42 -2.79 -9.17
CA PRO A 185 15.74 -2.30 -10.50
C PRO A 185 15.22 -3.23 -11.61
N LEU A 186 14.69 -2.63 -12.66
CA LEU A 186 14.30 -3.33 -13.88
C LEU A 186 15.51 -3.99 -14.56
N PRO A 187 15.34 -4.96 -15.47
CA PRO A 187 16.46 -5.72 -16.07
C PRO A 187 17.58 -4.84 -16.63
N ILE A 188 17.25 -3.79 -17.36
CA ILE A 188 18.24 -2.86 -17.92
C ILE A 188 18.97 -2.06 -16.84
N GLN A 189 18.26 -1.63 -15.79
CA GLN A 189 18.85 -0.93 -14.64
C GLN A 189 19.77 -1.86 -13.85
N ARG A 190 19.35 -3.10 -13.63
CA ARG A 190 20.14 -4.14 -12.95
C ARG A 190 21.44 -4.43 -13.71
N ALA A 191 21.36 -4.56 -15.04
CA ALA A 191 22.55 -4.75 -15.87
C ALA A 191 23.53 -3.57 -15.74
N ALA A 192 23.03 -2.33 -15.77
CA ALA A 192 23.83 -1.13 -15.56
C ALA A 192 24.46 -1.07 -14.16
N CYS A 193 23.71 -1.41 -13.11
CA CYS A 193 24.26 -1.49 -11.75
C CYS A 193 25.38 -2.52 -11.64
N THR A 194 25.19 -3.69 -12.25
CA THR A 194 26.23 -4.75 -12.26
C THR A 194 27.51 -4.29 -12.98
N GLU A 195 27.37 -3.68 -14.15
CA GLU A 195 28.52 -3.23 -14.95
C GLU A 195 29.29 -2.08 -14.26
N THR A 196 28.56 -1.18 -13.59
CA THR A 196 29.18 0.00 -12.94
C THR A 196 29.59 -0.24 -11.50
N GLY A 197 29.21 -1.37 -10.89
CA GLY A 197 29.39 -1.59 -9.46
C GLY A 197 28.49 -0.70 -8.60
N TYR A 198 27.41 -0.12 -9.17
CA TYR A 198 26.46 0.68 -8.42
C TYR A 198 25.71 -0.19 -7.39
N PRO A 199 25.72 0.18 -6.08
CA PRO A 199 25.14 -0.67 -5.05
C PRO A 199 23.62 -0.70 -5.15
N VAL A 200 23.05 -1.90 -5.01
CA VAL A 200 21.60 -2.12 -4.85
C VAL A 200 21.38 -2.67 -3.45
N SER A 201 20.73 -1.89 -2.59
CA SER A 201 20.46 -2.26 -1.21
C SER A 201 19.32 -3.28 -1.10
N SER A 202 19.24 -3.97 0.04
CA SER A 202 18.07 -4.76 0.43
C SER A 202 16.91 -3.82 0.78
N TYR A 203 15.71 -4.13 0.28
CA TYR A 203 14.50 -3.33 0.58
C TYR A 203 14.17 -3.37 2.07
N GLU A 204 14.09 -4.57 2.65
CA GLU A 204 13.71 -4.76 4.05
C GLU A 204 14.75 -4.17 5.00
N GLU A 205 16.05 -4.32 4.72
CA GLU A 205 17.10 -3.73 5.55
C GLU A 205 17.06 -2.20 5.52
N SER A 206 16.94 -1.61 4.32
CA SER A 206 16.84 -0.15 4.18
C SER A 206 15.58 0.40 4.87
N LEU A 207 14.48 -0.33 4.78
CA LEU A 207 13.23 0.04 5.42
C LEU A 207 13.34 -0.04 6.95
N ARG A 208 13.94 -1.11 7.49
CA ARG A 208 14.20 -1.27 8.92
C ARG A 208 15.10 -0.16 9.46
N ASP A 209 16.16 0.18 8.75
CA ASP A 209 17.07 1.25 9.17
C ASP A 209 16.36 2.61 9.20
N PHE A 210 15.57 2.92 8.17
CA PHE A 210 14.75 4.13 8.14
C PHE A 210 13.76 4.17 9.31
N LEU A 211 13.00 3.10 9.53
CA LEU A 211 12.01 3.01 10.60
C LEU A 211 12.66 3.15 11.97
N THR A 212 13.85 2.54 12.18
CA THR A 212 14.61 2.66 13.41
C THR A 212 14.97 4.13 13.68
N VAL A 213 15.53 4.82 12.70
CA VAL A 213 15.90 6.24 12.84
C VAL A 213 14.68 7.11 13.12
N GLN A 214 13.58 6.88 12.42
CA GLN A 214 12.35 7.66 12.61
C GLN A 214 11.75 7.45 13.99
N LEU A 215 11.54 6.20 14.43
CA LEU A 215 10.94 5.88 15.73
C LEU A 215 11.79 6.42 16.89
N VAL A 216 13.11 6.22 16.83
CA VAL A 216 14.05 6.75 17.85
C VAL A 216 14.08 8.28 17.82
N GLY A 217 14.09 8.89 16.63
CA GLY A 217 14.10 10.33 16.44
C GLY A 217 12.86 11.02 16.99
N TYR A 218 11.67 10.53 16.65
CA TYR A 218 10.39 11.04 17.19
C TYR A 218 10.37 10.99 18.73
N ARG A 219 10.88 9.91 19.31
CA ARG A 219 10.94 9.79 20.78
C ARG A 219 11.93 10.75 21.43
N ALA A 220 13.10 10.95 20.81
CA ALA A 220 14.11 11.88 21.32
C ALA A 220 13.61 13.33 21.32
N LEU A 221 12.92 13.74 20.24
CA LEU A 221 12.34 15.08 20.11
C LEU A 221 11.27 15.37 21.16
N LYS A 222 10.52 14.35 21.62
CA LYS A 222 9.53 14.51 22.71
C LYS A 222 10.17 14.70 24.07
N LYS A 223 11.26 13.99 24.39
CA LYS A 223 11.97 14.15 25.66
C LYS A 223 12.60 15.55 25.83
N GLY A 224 12.86 16.25 24.73
CA GLY A 224 13.40 17.59 24.73
C GLY A 224 12.37 18.72 24.81
N ARG A 225 11.07 18.42 24.74
CA ARG A 225 9.97 19.41 24.83
C ARG A 225 9.16 19.35 26.13
N GLY A 226 9.49 18.47 27.04
CA GLY A 226 8.93 18.35 28.41
C GLY A 226 9.95 18.76 29.43
#